data_7c9e0c76ddc70021b9de19ff7e983a09
#
_entry.id   7c9e0c76ddc70021b9de19ff7e983a09
#
_cell.length_a   1.000
_cell.length_b   1.000
_cell.length_c   1.000
_cell.angle_alpha   90.00
_cell.angle_beta   90.00
_cell.angle_gamma   90.00
#
_symmetry.space_group_name_H-M   'P 1'
#
loop_
_entity.id
_entity.type
_entity.pdbx_description
1 polymer ?
#
loop_
_entity_poly.entity_id
_entity_poly.type
_entity_poly.pdbx_seq_one_letter_code
_entity_poly.pdbx_strand_id
1 'polypeptide(L)'
;MFDDFDDLDDLQDEDGASGTDTAEGVDLPEPRLNMECFGHDDIERQMLELFNAGRMPHGLVFAGPKGIGKATFAYRLARFLLKHGKADAADAGPSLFGDPLPATPTVHDTLNVDAEDQVVRLISSGGHPDLLTIERAVDEKTGARKEGVSVDDARKVTPFLHMTASMGGWRVVILDDADTMNRNSQNAILKILEEPPSNTVLILIAHRPGALIPTIRSRTRFIEFNTLNDDLMARLLTRVKPDLRSDECDVLCAIAQGSIGQALNLMDEEGLKAMDRLVAVLQNWPNLDWKDIHHVADYFGQKGQENAQQSFQDILLWIVSTMVKARARGVKGEGGLPRALSAPVFGQILRHYNVEQWVGIHDALICHFATVKYGTLDRRYAAFGAFSILSGAEQK
;
A
#
# COMPACT_ATOMS: atom_id res chain seq x y z
N MET A 1 -24.44 37.35 61.04
CA MET A 1 -25.85 37.11 61.40
C MET A 1 -26.33 36.40 60.17
N PHE A 2 -26.18 35.12 60.25
CA PHE A 2 -27.15 34.02 60.23
C PHE A 2 -27.85 33.93 58.88
N ASP A 3 -27.51 32.87 58.17
CA ASP A 3 -28.17 31.57 57.96
C ASP A 3 -29.22 31.67 56.87
N ASP A 4 -29.27 30.79 55.92
CA ASP A 4 -29.47 29.35 55.84
C ASP A 4 -29.17 28.89 54.39
N PHE A 5 -28.50 27.91 54.18
CA PHE A 5 -28.63 26.48 53.87
C PHE A 5 -29.88 26.03 53.09
N ASP A 6 -29.56 25.15 52.11
CA ASP A 6 -30.39 24.14 51.44
C ASP A 6 -31.19 24.58 50.22
N ASP A 7 -30.72 24.13 49.05
CA ASP A 7 -31.36 23.03 48.35
C ASP A 7 -30.46 22.51 47.23
N LEU A 8 -29.90 21.32 47.44
CA LEU A 8 -29.44 20.39 46.44
C LEU A 8 -30.70 19.69 45.91
N ASP A 9 -30.88 19.70 44.56
CA ASP A 9 -31.23 18.49 43.83
C ASP A 9 -31.61 18.83 42.38
N ASP A 10 -31.26 17.91 41.49
CA ASP A 10 -31.74 17.77 40.12
C ASP A 10 -31.03 18.57 39.01
N LEU A 11 -29.76 18.23 38.75
CA LEU A 11 -29.26 18.23 37.38
C LEU A 11 -29.10 16.80 36.92
N GLN A 12 -30.14 16.30 36.26
CA GLN A 12 -30.08 15.07 35.46
C GLN A 12 -29.12 15.28 34.31
N ASP A 13 -28.08 14.44 34.30
CA ASP A 13 -27.18 14.25 33.20
C ASP A 13 -27.97 13.69 31.99
N GLU A 14 -28.36 14.52 31.07
CA GLU A 14 -28.65 14.09 29.69
C GLU A 14 -27.36 13.91 28.94
N ASP A 15 -26.78 12.73 29.06
CA ASP A 15 -25.79 12.20 28.13
C ASP A 15 -26.42 12.08 26.72
N GLY A 16 -26.41 13.17 26.02
CA GLY A 16 -26.64 13.21 24.59
C GLY A 16 -25.47 12.56 23.86
N ALA A 17 -25.48 11.24 23.74
CA ALA A 17 -24.67 10.52 22.83
C ALA A 17 -25.03 11.00 21.41
N SER A 18 -24.29 11.99 20.91
CA SER A 18 -24.24 12.30 19.48
C SER A 18 -23.49 11.15 18.81
N GLY A 19 -24.23 10.11 18.43
CA GLY A 19 -23.77 9.12 17.46
C GLY A 19 -23.45 9.85 16.15
N THR A 20 -22.20 10.16 15.95
CA THR A 20 -21.69 10.39 14.60
C THR A 20 -21.78 9.03 13.91
N ASP A 21 -22.82 8.85 13.09
CA ASP A 21 -22.86 7.86 12.01
C ASP A 21 -21.69 8.19 11.09
N THR A 22 -20.49 7.75 11.46
CA THR A 22 -19.40 7.56 10.52
C THR A 22 -19.81 6.37 9.67
N ALA A 23 -20.15 6.62 8.42
CA ALA A 23 -20.31 5.58 7.41
C ALA A 23 -19.18 4.56 7.62
N GLU A 24 -19.54 3.29 7.87
CA GLU A 24 -18.60 2.19 8.02
C GLU A 24 -17.89 2.01 6.68
N GLY A 25 -16.82 2.76 6.47
CA GLY A 25 -15.86 2.52 5.40
C GLY A 25 -15.32 1.10 5.59
N VAL A 26 -15.17 0.37 4.50
CA VAL A 26 -14.62 -0.98 4.51
C VAL A 26 -13.16 -0.89 4.99
N ASP A 27 -12.97 -1.04 6.29
CA ASP A 27 -11.68 -0.90 6.93
C ASP A 27 -10.91 -2.20 6.75
N LEU A 28 -9.96 -2.18 5.82
CA LEU A 28 -9.00 -3.27 5.73
C LEU A 28 -8.12 -3.22 6.96
N PRO A 29 -7.90 -4.37 7.62
CA PRO A 29 -6.96 -4.40 8.71
C PRO A 29 -5.59 -3.96 8.21
N GLU A 30 -4.94 -3.10 8.97
CA GLU A 30 -3.54 -2.71 8.70
C GLU A 30 -2.67 -3.95 8.44
N PRO A 31 -1.64 -3.87 7.61
CA PRO A 31 -0.77 -5.03 7.27
C PRO A 31 -0.26 -5.79 8.50
N ARG A 32 0.00 -5.09 9.60
CA ARG A 32 0.44 -5.70 10.88
C ARG A 32 -0.66 -6.48 11.61
N LEU A 33 -1.93 -6.17 11.36
CA LEU A 33 -3.09 -6.84 11.95
C LEU A 33 -3.60 -7.97 11.07
N ASN A 34 -3.29 -7.91 9.78
CA ASN A 34 -3.76 -8.89 8.82
C ASN A 34 -2.96 -10.19 8.92
N MET A 35 -3.65 -11.27 9.27
CA MET A 35 -3.05 -12.61 9.39
C MET A 35 -2.98 -13.36 8.06
N GLU A 36 -3.82 -12.98 7.11
CA GLU A 36 -3.96 -13.65 5.82
C GLU A 36 -3.22 -12.89 4.71
N CYS A 37 -2.51 -13.62 3.88
CA CYS A 37 -1.86 -13.09 2.69
C CYS A 37 -2.16 -14.03 1.52
N PHE A 38 -2.68 -13.50 0.43
CA PHE A 38 -3.17 -14.30 -0.68
C PHE A 38 -2.35 -14.05 -1.96
N GLY A 39 -2.24 -15.09 -2.78
CA GLY A 39 -1.68 -14.99 -4.13
C GLY A 39 -0.15 -14.94 -4.21
N HIS A 40 0.54 -15.26 -3.11
CA HIS A 40 2.01 -15.26 -3.03
C HIS A 40 2.57 -16.60 -2.51
N ASP A 41 1.89 -17.71 -2.82
CA ASP A 41 2.23 -19.06 -2.33
C ASP A 41 3.63 -19.51 -2.78
N ASP A 42 4.06 -19.11 -3.97
CA ASP A 42 5.41 -19.43 -4.47
C ASP A 42 6.50 -18.71 -3.67
N ILE A 43 6.24 -17.46 -3.26
CA ILE A 43 7.14 -16.68 -2.42
C ILE A 43 7.17 -17.29 -1.00
N GLU A 44 6.02 -17.69 -0.46
CA GLU A 44 5.95 -18.37 0.84
C GLU A 44 6.81 -19.64 0.83
N ARG A 45 6.64 -20.48 -0.17
CA ARG A 45 7.44 -21.71 -0.34
C ARG A 45 8.93 -21.41 -0.42
N GLN A 46 9.31 -20.40 -1.20
CA GLN A 46 10.70 -19.96 -1.31
C GLN A 46 11.30 -19.49 0.02
N MET A 47 10.54 -18.75 0.84
CA MET A 47 10.99 -18.28 2.16
C MET A 47 11.13 -19.46 3.14
N LEU A 48 10.21 -20.43 3.12
CA LEU A 48 10.27 -21.64 3.93
C LEU A 48 11.47 -22.52 3.57
N GLU A 49 11.75 -22.71 2.28
CA GLU A 49 12.94 -23.44 1.83
C GLU A 49 14.24 -22.79 2.32
N LEU A 50 14.32 -21.47 2.27
CA LEU A 50 15.48 -20.73 2.77
C LEU A 50 15.64 -20.85 4.29
N PHE A 51 14.55 -20.74 5.01
CA PHE A 51 14.54 -20.88 6.47
C PHE A 51 14.91 -22.30 6.91
N ASN A 52 14.25 -23.31 6.36
CA ASN A 52 14.51 -24.74 6.67
C ASN A 52 15.94 -25.17 6.33
N ALA A 53 16.54 -24.53 5.31
CA ALA A 53 17.94 -24.77 4.93
C ALA A 53 18.95 -23.97 5.77
N GLY A 54 18.51 -23.14 6.74
CA GLY A 54 19.40 -22.27 7.52
C GLY A 54 20.11 -21.19 6.68
N ARG A 55 19.55 -20.81 5.53
CA ARG A 55 20.14 -19.87 4.56
C ARG A 55 19.31 -18.63 4.32
N MET A 56 18.59 -18.17 5.37
CA MET A 56 17.78 -16.96 5.28
C MET A 56 18.68 -15.74 4.99
N PRO A 57 18.43 -14.98 3.91
CA PRO A 57 19.19 -13.79 3.61
C PRO A 57 18.97 -12.70 4.66
N HIS A 58 20.03 -11.99 5.02
CA HIS A 58 19.96 -10.85 5.95
C HIS A 58 19.29 -9.60 5.36
N GLY A 59 19.28 -9.46 4.04
CA GLY A 59 18.64 -8.35 3.33
C GLY A 59 17.69 -8.85 2.24
N LEU A 60 16.42 -8.48 2.33
CA LEU A 60 15.38 -8.80 1.38
C LEU A 60 14.80 -7.50 0.80
N VAL A 61 14.56 -7.48 -0.50
CA VAL A 61 13.76 -6.44 -1.16
C VAL A 61 12.49 -7.07 -1.70
N PHE A 62 11.34 -6.69 -1.17
CA PHE A 62 10.03 -7.05 -1.68
C PHE A 62 9.61 -6.01 -2.73
N ALA A 63 9.78 -6.36 -3.99
CA ALA A 63 9.56 -5.48 -5.13
C ALA A 63 8.23 -5.79 -5.82
N GLY A 64 7.53 -4.75 -6.29
CA GLY A 64 6.28 -4.90 -7.05
C GLY A 64 5.30 -3.75 -6.82
N PRO A 65 4.19 -3.70 -7.55
CA PRO A 65 3.20 -2.63 -7.46
C PRO A 65 2.68 -2.39 -6.04
N LYS A 66 2.18 -1.19 -5.77
CA LYS A 66 1.59 -0.85 -4.47
C LYS A 66 0.28 -1.61 -4.28
N GLY A 67 -0.05 -1.97 -3.02
CA GLY A 67 -1.35 -2.54 -2.66
C GLY A 67 -1.55 -4.03 -2.99
N ILE A 68 -0.51 -4.76 -3.42
CA ILE A 68 -0.60 -6.20 -3.76
C ILE A 68 -0.31 -7.16 -2.59
N GLY A 69 -0.13 -6.64 -1.35
CA GLY A 69 0.07 -7.47 -0.15
C GLY A 69 1.52 -7.61 0.32
N LYS A 70 2.50 -6.85 -0.22
CA LYS A 70 3.92 -6.94 0.19
C LYS A 70 4.16 -6.70 1.68
N ALA A 71 3.55 -5.65 2.24
CA ALA A 71 3.66 -5.35 3.67
C ALA A 71 3.01 -6.44 4.52
N THR A 72 1.84 -6.93 4.15
CA THR A 72 1.16 -8.04 4.82
C THR A 72 2.05 -9.29 4.85
N PHE A 73 2.69 -9.61 3.71
CA PHE A 73 3.63 -10.72 3.63
C PHE A 73 4.88 -10.48 4.49
N ALA A 74 5.41 -9.26 4.55
CA ALA A 74 6.54 -8.92 5.41
C ALA A 74 6.24 -9.16 6.89
N TYR A 75 5.06 -8.74 7.36
CA TYR A 75 4.61 -9.02 8.72
C TYR A 75 4.36 -10.52 8.97
N ARG A 76 3.81 -11.25 7.99
CA ARG A 76 3.64 -12.70 8.07
C ARG A 76 4.99 -13.42 8.24
N LEU A 77 5.99 -13.05 7.43
CA LEU A 77 7.35 -13.58 7.54
C LEU A 77 8.00 -13.18 8.88
N ALA A 78 7.81 -11.93 9.32
CA ALA A 78 8.34 -11.47 10.61
C ALA A 78 7.77 -12.26 11.79
N ARG A 79 6.44 -12.52 11.82
CA ARG A 79 5.81 -13.37 12.86
C ARG A 79 6.43 -14.75 12.90
N PHE A 80 6.62 -15.35 11.73
CA PHE A 80 7.21 -16.67 11.61
C PHE A 80 8.67 -16.71 12.12
N LEU A 81 9.51 -15.77 11.68
CA LEU A 81 10.92 -15.69 12.09
C LEU A 81 11.07 -15.44 13.60
N LEU A 82 10.27 -14.55 14.15
CA LEU A 82 10.31 -14.19 15.57
C LEU A 82 9.80 -15.30 16.47
N LYS A 83 8.93 -16.18 15.97
CA LYS A 83 8.45 -17.36 16.72
C LYS A 83 9.40 -18.55 16.61
N HIS A 84 9.78 -18.91 15.39
CA HIS A 84 10.46 -20.17 15.09
C HIS A 84 11.98 -20.02 14.94
N GLY A 85 12.47 -18.82 14.81
CA GLY A 85 13.90 -18.52 14.65
C GLY A 85 14.68 -18.46 15.98
N LYS A 86 14.16 -19.02 17.07
CA LYS A 86 14.92 -19.13 18.32
C LYS A 86 16.16 -19.97 18.06
N ALA A 87 17.31 -19.48 18.55
CA ALA A 87 18.54 -20.28 18.51
C ALA A 87 18.24 -21.64 19.15
N ASP A 88 18.55 -22.72 18.44
CA ASP A 88 18.50 -24.03 19.04
C ASP A 88 19.30 -23.98 20.35
N ALA A 89 18.80 -24.64 21.39
CA ALA A 89 19.43 -24.72 22.70
C ALA A 89 20.87 -25.30 22.67
N ALA A 90 21.41 -25.58 21.49
CA ALA A 90 22.82 -25.95 21.26
C ALA A 90 23.83 -24.83 21.60
N ASP A 91 23.41 -23.56 21.68
CA ASP A 91 24.24 -22.44 22.19
C ASP A 91 24.11 -22.24 23.72
N ALA A 92 23.21 -22.94 24.38
CA ALA A 92 23.25 -23.07 25.84
C ALA A 92 24.42 -23.98 26.19
N GLY A 93 25.52 -23.38 26.73
CA GLY A 93 26.77 -24.04 27.03
C GLY A 93 26.67 -25.43 27.69
N PRO A 94 27.77 -26.14 27.90
CA PRO A 94 27.78 -27.60 28.18
C PRO A 94 26.85 -27.92 29.34
N SER A 95 25.85 -28.76 29.03
CA SER A 95 24.92 -29.30 30.03
C SER A 95 25.68 -30.11 31.05
N LEU A 96 25.50 -29.82 32.34
CA LEU A 96 26.10 -30.57 33.46
C LEU A 96 25.59 -32.05 33.54
N PHE A 97 24.61 -32.42 32.71
CA PHE A 97 23.94 -33.71 32.75
C PHE A 97 23.93 -34.52 31.42
N GLY A 98 24.92 -34.31 30.58
CA GLY A 98 25.04 -34.99 29.28
C GLY A 98 24.45 -34.14 28.12
N ASP A 99 25.04 -34.29 26.92
CA ASP A 99 24.60 -33.60 25.75
C ASP A 99 23.15 -33.97 25.42
N PRO A 100 22.23 -33.00 25.29
CA PRO A 100 20.91 -33.26 24.75
C PRO A 100 21.09 -33.84 23.35
N LEU A 101 20.35 -34.92 23.04
CA LEU A 101 20.27 -35.45 21.67
C LEU A 101 19.98 -34.28 20.71
N PRO A 102 20.69 -34.17 19.58
CA PRO A 102 20.42 -33.13 18.62
C PRO A 102 18.94 -33.21 18.23
N ALA A 103 18.22 -32.11 18.53
CA ALA A 103 16.82 -32.02 18.16
C ALA A 103 16.74 -32.14 16.62
N THR A 104 15.90 -33.04 16.15
CA THR A 104 15.61 -33.16 14.71
C THR A 104 15.12 -31.78 14.24
N PRO A 105 15.76 -31.15 13.25
CA PRO A 105 15.36 -29.85 12.78
C PRO A 105 13.89 -29.91 12.37
N THR A 106 13.07 -29.09 12.99
CA THR A 106 11.64 -28.98 12.66
C THR A 106 11.52 -28.36 11.27
N VAL A 107 11.04 -29.12 10.31
CA VAL A 107 10.76 -28.63 8.97
C VAL A 107 9.38 -27.96 8.99
N HIS A 108 9.33 -26.71 8.59
CA HIS A 108 8.10 -25.94 8.48
C HIS A 108 7.58 -25.97 7.04
N ASP A 109 6.27 -26.12 6.86
CA ASP A 109 5.57 -26.18 5.57
C ASP A 109 4.66 -24.95 5.33
N THR A 110 4.51 -24.10 6.33
CA THR A 110 3.73 -22.86 6.27
C THR A 110 4.35 -21.75 7.11
N LEU A 111 4.15 -20.49 6.70
CA LEU A 111 4.50 -19.30 7.49
C LEU A 111 3.40 -18.92 8.49
N ASN A 112 2.34 -19.72 8.63
CA ASN A 112 1.26 -19.43 9.56
C ASN A 112 1.75 -19.52 11.00
N VAL A 113 1.34 -18.54 11.79
CA VAL A 113 1.49 -18.50 13.24
C VAL A 113 0.10 -18.36 13.84
N ASP A 114 -0.15 -19.06 14.94
CA ASP A 114 -1.44 -18.99 15.64
C ASP A 114 -1.76 -17.55 16.05
N ALA A 115 -2.99 -17.10 15.82
CA ALA A 115 -3.44 -15.75 16.16
C ALA A 115 -3.33 -15.46 17.67
N GLU A 116 -3.47 -16.49 18.52
CA GLU A 116 -3.36 -16.39 19.97
C GLU A 116 -1.91 -16.40 20.49
N ASP A 117 -0.93 -16.56 19.59
CA ASP A 117 0.48 -16.56 19.98
C ASP A 117 0.93 -15.20 20.52
N GLN A 118 1.79 -15.21 21.54
CA GLN A 118 2.33 -14.02 22.15
C GLN A 118 3.04 -13.11 21.13
N VAL A 119 3.78 -13.69 20.19
CA VAL A 119 4.48 -12.94 19.12
C VAL A 119 3.48 -12.17 18.27
N VAL A 120 2.36 -12.82 17.91
CA VAL A 120 1.30 -12.18 17.11
C VAL A 120 0.68 -11.00 17.86
N ARG A 121 0.34 -11.18 19.15
CA ARG A 121 -0.23 -10.11 19.98
C ARG A 121 0.71 -8.93 20.14
N LEU A 122 1.99 -9.19 20.37
CA LEU A 122 3.01 -8.13 20.50
C LEU A 122 3.23 -7.39 19.17
N ILE A 123 3.24 -8.07 18.04
CA ILE A 123 3.35 -7.43 16.72
C ILE A 123 2.10 -6.60 16.43
N SER A 124 0.92 -7.14 16.69
CA SER A 124 -0.36 -6.43 16.45
C SER A 124 -0.48 -5.15 17.28
N SER A 125 0.01 -5.15 18.52
CA SER A 125 0.07 -3.95 19.37
C SER A 125 1.21 -2.98 19.02
N GLY A 126 2.13 -3.37 18.11
CA GLY A 126 3.34 -2.59 17.79
C GLY A 126 4.42 -2.63 18.87
N GLY A 127 4.31 -3.53 19.87
CA GLY A 127 5.19 -3.59 21.05
C GLY A 127 6.23 -4.72 21.03
N HIS A 128 6.44 -5.42 19.91
CA HIS A 128 7.43 -6.52 19.88
C HIS A 128 8.87 -5.98 19.94
N PRO A 129 9.67 -6.34 20.98
CA PRO A 129 10.99 -5.73 21.21
C PRO A 129 12.04 -6.06 20.12
N ASP A 130 11.85 -7.16 19.39
CA ASP A 130 12.77 -7.61 18.33
C ASP A 130 12.23 -7.34 16.91
N LEU A 131 11.17 -6.52 16.78
CA LEU A 131 10.68 -6.00 15.51
C LEU A 131 10.75 -4.48 15.48
N LEU A 132 11.42 -3.94 14.49
CA LEU A 132 11.40 -2.51 14.19
C LEU A 132 10.68 -2.28 12.86
N THR A 133 9.64 -1.46 12.88
CA THR A 133 8.95 -1.02 11.67
C THR A 133 9.27 0.44 11.40
N ILE A 134 9.66 0.74 10.18
CA ILE A 134 9.93 2.09 9.69
C ILE A 134 9.00 2.35 8.52
N GLU A 135 8.18 3.37 8.67
CA GLU A 135 7.23 3.86 7.67
C GLU A 135 7.44 5.35 7.47
N ARG A 136 6.84 5.91 6.43
CA ARG A 136 6.81 7.36 6.25
C ARG A 136 6.03 8.00 7.40
N ALA A 137 6.70 8.90 8.11
CA ALA A 137 6.08 9.60 9.23
C ALA A 137 4.84 10.40 8.77
N VAL A 138 3.83 10.47 9.62
CA VAL A 138 2.68 11.34 9.44
C VAL A 138 3.03 12.71 10.04
N ASP A 139 2.73 13.77 9.30
CA ASP A 139 2.88 15.14 9.80
C ASP A 139 1.73 15.43 10.80
N GLU A 140 2.09 15.73 12.04
CA GLU A 140 1.13 15.93 13.13
C GLU A 140 0.16 17.11 12.89
N LYS A 141 0.55 18.09 12.05
CA LYS A 141 -0.27 19.28 11.79
C LYS A 141 -1.24 19.08 10.65
N THR A 142 -0.82 18.34 9.62
CA THR A 142 -1.59 18.18 8.39
C THR A 142 -2.27 16.82 8.28
N GLY A 143 -1.85 15.82 9.09
CA GLY A 143 -2.30 14.43 8.97
C GLY A 143 -1.77 13.72 7.72
N ALA A 144 -0.98 14.40 6.89
CA ALA A 144 -0.45 13.84 5.66
C ALA A 144 0.82 13.02 5.90
N ARG A 145 0.99 11.91 5.19
CA ARG A 145 2.26 11.15 5.21
C ARG A 145 3.37 11.99 4.55
N LYS A 146 4.53 12.08 5.20
CA LYS A 146 5.71 12.74 4.63
C LYS A 146 6.12 12.11 3.30
N GLU A 147 6.83 12.89 2.46
CA GLU A 147 7.21 12.45 1.10
C GLU A 147 8.09 11.19 1.07
N GLY A 148 8.89 10.98 2.10
CA GLY A 148 9.79 9.83 2.15
C GLY A 148 10.25 9.47 3.56
N VAL A 149 10.92 8.32 3.65
CA VAL A 149 11.57 7.86 4.88
C VAL A 149 12.75 8.76 5.21
N SER A 150 12.76 9.32 6.41
CA SER A 150 13.80 10.25 6.85
C SER A 150 15.16 9.55 7.08
N VAL A 151 16.24 10.34 7.05
CA VAL A 151 17.59 9.83 7.37
C VAL A 151 17.66 9.37 8.82
N ASP A 152 17.00 10.08 9.72
CA ASP A 152 17.01 9.75 11.15
C ASP A 152 16.27 8.45 11.45
N ASP A 153 15.17 8.17 10.72
CA ASP A 153 14.49 6.89 10.82
C ASP A 153 15.34 5.75 10.25
N ALA A 154 15.96 5.94 9.09
CA ALA A 154 16.88 4.96 8.51
C ALA A 154 18.08 4.65 9.42
N ARG A 155 18.60 5.65 10.16
CA ARG A 155 19.69 5.47 11.14
C ARG A 155 19.33 4.58 12.33
N LYS A 156 18.04 4.42 12.65
CA LYS A 156 17.58 3.53 13.73
C LYS A 156 17.82 2.04 13.42
N VAL A 157 17.93 1.67 12.15
CA VAL A 157 18.11 0.27 11.70
C VAL A 157 19.39 -0.35 12.26
N THR A 158 20.52 0.32 12.07
CA THR A 158 21.83 -0.22 12.45
C THR A 158 21.95 -0.48 13.95
N PRO A 159 21.71 0.47 14.86
CA PRO A 159 21.79 0.20 16.30
C PRO A 159 20.78 -0.85 16.75
N PHE A 160 19.56 -0.85 16.17
CA PHE A 160 18.56 -1.86 16.51
C PHE A 160 19.03 -3.28 16.17
N LEU A 161 19.58 -3.53 14.99
CA LEU A 161 20.01 -4.87 14.58
C LEU A 161 21.28 -5.34 15.32
N HIS A 162 22.09 -4.42 15.86
CA HIS A 162 23.26 -4.78 16.68
C HIS A 162 22.93 -5.11 18.14
N MET A 163 21.73 -4.83 18.64
CA MET A 163 21.32 -5.24 19.97
C MET A 163 21.10 -6.76 20.04
N THR A 164 21.27 -7.37 21.20
CA THR A 164 20.91 -8.77 21.44
C THR A 164 19.38 -8.92 21.37
N ALA A 165 18.90 -10.02 20.76
CA ALA A 165 17.47 -10.31 20.71
C ALA A 165 16.91 -10.51 22.12
N SER A 166 15.87 -9.76 22.47
CA SER A 166 15.26 -9.77 23.81
C SER A 166 14.53 -11.09 24.11
N MET A 167 13.98 -11.71 23.08
CA MET A 167 13.24 -12.99 23.18
C MET A 167 14.05 -14.20 22.70
N GLY A 168 15.37 -14.03 22.50
CA GLY A 168 16.31 -15.11 22.20
C GLY A 168 16.14 -15.71 20.81
N GLY A 169 16.10 -14.90 19.79
CA GLY A 169 15.90 -15.37 18.43
C GLY A 169 16.38 -14.38 17.39
N TRP A 170 15.55 -14.15 16.39
CA TRP A 170 15.82 -13.21 15.30
C TRP A 170 15.47 -11.78 15.67
N ARG A 171 16.15 -10.83 15.03
CA ARG A 171 15.72 -9.44 14.92
C ARG A 171 15.31 -9.11 13.51
N VAL A 172 14.15 -8.49 13.38
CA VAL A 172 13.56 -8.18 12.08
C VAL A 172 13.34 -6.68 11.98
N VAL A 173 13.70 -6.11 10.84
CA VAL A 173 13.34 -4.73 10.48
C VAL A 173 12.49 -4.78 9.22
N ILE A 174 11.34 -4.12 9.26
CA ILE A 174 10.51 -3.86 8.08
C ILE A 174 10.61 -2.37 7.77
N LEU A 175 11.14 -2.03 6.60
CA LEU A 175 11.20 -0.66 6.10
C LEU A 175 10.28 -0.53 4.91
N ASP A 176 9.12 0.07 5.13
CA ASP A 176 8.12 0.28 4.09
C ASP A 176 8.42 1.53 3.26
N ASP A 177 7.91 1.57 2.02
CA ASP A 177 8.18 2.64 1.05
C ASP A 177 9.70 2.92 0.87
N ALA A 178 10.55 1.89 0.88
CA ALA A 178 12.01 2.02 0.81
C ALA A 178 12.49 2.79 -0.43
N ASP A 179 11.74 2.77 -1.52
CA ASP A 179 12.01 3.53 -2.74
C ASP A 179 11.76 5.04 -2.61
N THR A 180 11.22 5.50 -1.47
CA THR A 180 11.07 6.93 -1.14
C THR A 180 12.25 7.50 -0.35
N MET A 181 13.18 6.64 0.08
CA MET A 181 14.40 7.08 0.74
C MET A 181 15.27 7.94 -0.19
N ASN A 182 15.72 9.09 0.31
CA ASN A 182 16.74 9.85 -0.38
C ASN A 182 18.11 9.14 -0.29
N ARG A 183 19.10 9.62 -1.03
CA ARG A 183 20.43 9.00 -1.10
C ARG A 183 21.11 8.88 0.28
N ASN A 184 20.89 9.84 1.17
CA ASN A 184 21.48 9.83 2.50
C ASN A 184 20.82 8.77 3.41
N SER A 185 19.48 8.63 3.33
CA SER A 185 18.75 7.57 4.05
C SER A 185 19.16 6.19 3.54
N GLN A 186 19.32 6.02 2.23
CA GLN A 186 19.80 4.77 1.65
C GLN A 186 21.23 4.42 2.09
N ASN A 187 22.12 5.41 2.13
CA ASN A 187 23.50 5.21 2.61
C ASN A 187 23.54 4.83 4.10
N ALA A 188 22.61 5.28 4.92
CA ALA A 188 22.56 4.98 6.35
C ALA A 188 22.39 3.48 6.67
N ILE A 189 21.80 2.71 5.75
CA ILE A 189 21.57 1.26 5.92
C ILE A 189 22.64 0.38 5.25
N LEU A 190 23.58 0.97 4.50
CA LEU A 190 24.61 0.17 3.78
C LEU A 190 25.49 -0.62 4.72
N LYS A 191 25.91 -0.03 5.84
CA LYS A 191 26.80 -0.69 6.80
C LYS A 191 26.21 -2.00 7.32
N ILE A 192 24.91 -2.00 7.64
CA ILE A 192 24.24 -3.19 8.16
C ILE A 192 24.03 -4.27 7.09
N LEU A 193 23.95 -3.86 5.82
CA LEU A 193 23.89 -4.80 4.70
C LEU A 193 25.26 -5.38 4.33
N GLU A 194 26.35 -4.71 4.67
CA GLU A 194 27.74 -5.18 4.45
C GLU A 194 28.20 -6.12 5.57
N GLU A 195 27.87 -5.78 6.82
CA GLU A 195 28.28 -6.53 8.01
C GLU A 195 27.05 -6.86 8.87
N PRO A 196 26.18 -7.77 8.40
CA PRO A 196 24.95 -8.11 9.12
C PRO A 196 25.26 -8.95 10.37
N PRO A 197 24.67 -8.63 11.52
CA PRO A 197 24.72 -9.50 12.67
C PRO A 197 23.99 -10.83 12.40
N SER A 198 24.36 -11.88 13.17
CA SER A 198 23.67 -13.17 13.08
C SER A 198 22.19 -13.04 13.43
N ASN A 199 21.34 -13.86 12.83
CA ASN A 199 19.91 -13.93 13.09
C ASN A 199 19.19 -12.58 12.94
N THR A 200 19.58 -11.80 11.92
CA THR A 200 18.94 -10.53 11.59
C THR A 200 18.41 -10.53 10.16
N VAL A 201 17.25 -9.91 9.96
CA VAL A 201 16.67 -9.70 8.62
C VAL A 201 16.20 -8.26 8.48
N LEU A 202 16.65 -7.61 7.41
CA LEU A 202 16.16 -6.31 6.95
C LEU A 202 15.29 -6.53 5.71
N ILE A 203 14.00 -6.23 5.81
CA ILE A 203 13.02 -6.32 4.72
C ILE A 203 12.75 -4.90 4.22
N LEU A 204 13.11 -4.64 2.98
CA LEU A 204 12.84 -3.39 2.27
C LEU A 204 11.65 -3.59 1.33
N ILE A 205 10.57 -2.84 1.52
CA ILE A 205 9.42 -2.89 0.63
C ILE A 205 9.55 -1.73 -0.37
N ALA A 206 9.63 -2.07 -1.66
CA ALA A 206 9.82 -1.11 -2.73
C ALA A 206 8.74 -1.25 -3.81
N HIS A 207 8.13 -0.12 -4.17
CA HIS A 207 7.16 -0.05 -5.26
C HIS A 207 7.86 0.22 -6.60
N ARG A 208 8.97 0.94 -6.56
CA ARG A 208 9.84 1.27 -7.71
C ARG A 208 11.26 0.84 -7.39
N PRO A 209 11.61 -0.45 -7.54
CA PRO A 209 12.91 -0.98 -7.11
C PRO A 209 14.09 -0.31 -7.83
N GLY A 210 13.86 0.33 -8.98
CA GLY A 210 14.87 1.13 -9.69
C GLY A 210 15.31 2.40 -8.93
N ALA A 211 14.55 2.88 -7.95
CA ALA A 211 14.92 4.02 -7.11
C ALA A 211 15.95 3.65 -6.01
N LEU A 212 16.12 2.35 -5.74
CA LEU A 212 17.15 1.89 -4.82
C LEU A 212 18.53 1.95 -5.48
N ILE A 213 19.53 2.47 -4.75
CA ILE A 213 20.91 2.57 -5.26
C ILE A 213 21.51 1.18 -5.57
N PRO A 214 22.39 1.08 -6.56
CA PRO A 214 22.98 -0.20 -6.97
C PRO A 214 23.67 -0.96 -5.82
N THR A 215 24.22 -0.23 -4.84
CA THR A 215 24.90 -0.81 -3.67
C THR A 215 23.95 -1.55 -2.73
N ILE A 216 22.70 -1.12 -2.55
CA ILE A 216 21.67 -1.87 -1.84
C ILE A 216 21.27 -3.09 -2.69
N ARG A 217 21.01 -2.88 -3.98
CA ARG A 217 20.56 -3.94 -4.88
C ARG A 217 21.54 -5.11 -4.99
N SER A 218 22.85 -4.86 -4.90
CA SER A 218 23.88 -5.90 -4.94
C SER A 218 24.04 -6.71 -3.65
N ARG A 219 23.51 -6.21 -2.50
CA ARG A 219 23.65 -6.82 -1.17
C ARG A 219 22.35 -7.40 -0.63
N THR A 220 21.28 -7.28 -1.38
CA THR A 220 19.95 -7.77 -0.98
C THR A 220 19.44 -8.79 -1.99
N ARG A 221 18.63 -9.73 -1.50
CA ARG A 221 17.91 -10.65 -2.37
C ARG A 221 16.58 -10.03 -2.78
N PHE A 222 16.40 -9.88 -4.08
CA PHE A 222 15.15 -9.39 -4.65
C PHE A 222 14.11 -10.51 -4.71
N ILE A 223 12.93 -10.21 -4.22
CA ILE A 223 11.73 -11.05 -4.30
C ILE A 223 10.68 -10.24 -5.03
N GLU A 224 10.33 -10.69 -6.22
CA GLU A 224 9.37 -10.01 -7.06
C GLU A 224 7.95 -10.49 -6.75
N PHE A 225 7.10 -9.55 -6.36
CA PHE A 225 5.68 -9.77 -6.09
C PHE A 225 4.88 -9.42 -7.33
N ASN A 226 4.14 -10.40 -7.85
CA ASN A 226 3.26 -10.19 -9.00
C ASN A 226 1.90 -9.65 -8.55
N THR A 227 1.20 -9.00 -9.47
CA THR A 227 -0.19 -8.59 -9.29
C THR A 227 -1.09 -9.82 -9.12
N LEU A 228 -2.15 -9.67 -8.34
CA LEU A 228 -3.14 -10.73 -8.15
C LEU A 228 -3.95 -10.94 -9.45
N ASN A 229 -4.34 -12.17 -9.70
CA ASN A 229 -5.22 -12.47 -10.84
C ASN A 229 -6.67 -12.03 -10.57
N ASP A 230 -7.44 -11.83 -11.62
CA ASP A 230 -8.81 -11.29 -11.54
C ASP A 230 -9.74 -12.20 -10.72
N ASP A 231 -9.60 -13.53 -10.81
CA ASP A 231 -10.41 -14.48 -10.03
C ASP A 231 -10.17 -14.35 -8.53
N LEU A 232 -8.91 -14.17 -8.12
CA LEU A 232 -8.56 -13.96 -6.73
C LEU A 232 -9.01 -12.59 -6.25
N MET A 233 -8.83 -11.55 -7.08
CA MET A 233 -9.31 -10.20 -6.80
C MET A 233 -10.82 -10.19 -6.56
N ALA A 234 -11.60 -10.81 -7.44
CA ALA A 234 -13.06 -10.90 -7.30
C ALA A 234 -13.48 -11.59 -6.00
N ARG A 235 -12.83 -12.72 -5.66
CA ARG A 235 -13.08 -13.43 -4.39
C ARG A 235 -12.76 -12.57 -3.16
N LEU A 236 -11.64 -11.85 -3.18
CA LEU A 236 -11.27 -10.98 -2.07
C LEU A 236 -12.21 -9.80 -1.91
N LEU A 237 -12.62 -9.15 -3.02
CA LEU A 237 -13.58 -8.05 -3.00
C LEU A 237 -14.96 -8.49 -2.50
N THR A 238 -15.45 -9.63 -2.97
CA THR A 238 -16.74 -10.19 -2.51
C THR A 238 -16.68 -10.59 -1.02
N ARG A 239 -15.53 -11.04 -0.53
CA ARG A 239 -15.34 -11.34 0.90
C ARG A 239 -15.42 -10.11 1.79
N VAL A 240 -14.87 -8.98 1.30
CA VAL A 240 -14.89 -7.70 2.01
C VAL A 240 -16.26 -7.04 1.93
N LYS A 241 -16.91 -7.09 0.76
CA LYS A 241 -18.22 -6.52 0.49
C LYS A 241 -19.12 -7.56 -0.19
N PRO A 242 -19.86 -8.37 0.60
CA PRO A 242 -20.66 -9.48 0.04
C PRO A 242 -21.78 -9.06 -0.89
N ASP A 243 -22.27 -7.84 -0.79
CA ASP A 243 -23.32 -7.23 -1.61
C ASP A 243 -22.78 -6.48 -2.84
N LEU A 244 -21.46 -6.58 -3.11
CA LEU A 244 -20.86 -6.01 -4.31
C LEU A 244 -21.41 -6.67 -5.57
N ARG A 245 -21.97 -5.87 -6.48
CA ARG A 245 -22.51 -6.37 -7.75
C ARG A 245 -21.37 -6.85 -8.65
N SER A 246 -21.67 -7.86 -9.48
CA SER A 246 -20.67 -8.45 -10.39
C SER A 246 -20.10 -7.43 -11.39
N ASP A 247 -20.92 -6.49 -11.87
CA ASP A 247 -20.48 -5.43 -12.78
C ASP A 247 -19.56 -4.42 -12.10
N GLU A 248 -19.80 -4.07 -10.84
CA GLU A 248 -18.92 -3.23 -10.04
C GLU A 248 -17.59 -3.93 -9.75
N CYS A 249 -17.64 -5.22 -9.42
CA CYS A 249 -16.46 -6.04 -9.20
C CYS A 249 -15.56 -6.08 -10.45
N ASP A 250 -16.15 -6.31 -11.63
CA ASP A 250 -15.42 -6.31 -12.91
C ASP A 250 -14.74 -4.95 -13.17
N VAL A 251 -15.43 -3.84 -12.87
CA VAL A 251 -14.88 -2.48 -12.99
C VAL A 251 -13.70 -2.27 -12.04
N LEU A 252 -13.88 -2.64 -10.77
CA LEU A 252 -12.82 -2.50 -9.74
C LEU A 252 -11.59 -3.34 -10.08
N CYS A 253 -11.77 -4.60 -10.50
CA CYS A 253 -10.67 -5.46 -10.93
C CYS A 253 -9.92 -4.86 -12.13
N ALA A 254 -10.65 -4.34 -13.12
CA ALA A 254 -10.05 -3.74 -14.31
C ALA A 254 -9.22 -2.48 -13.99
N ILE A 255 -9.71 -1.61 -13.11
CA ILE A 255 -9.01 -0.38 -12.71
C ILE A 255 -7.82 -0.71 -11.81
N ALA A 256 -8.00 -1.59 -10.85
CA ALA A 256 -6.98 -1.93 -9.86
C ALA A 256 -5.83 -2.78 -10.41
N GLN A 257 -5.99 -3.40 -11.58
CA GLN A 257 -4.94 -4.18 -12.28
C GLN A 257 -4.21 -5.19 -11.36
N GLY A 258 -4.97 -5.88 -10.50
CA GLY A 258 -4.45 -6.89 -9.57
C GLY A 258 -3.87 -6.33 -8.26
N SER A 259 -4.12 -5.05 -7.96
CA SER A 259 -3.82 -4.44 -6.66
C SER A 259 -5.07 -4.42 -5.78
N ILE A 260 -5.15 -5.33 -4.81
CA ILE A 260 -6.30 -5.36 -3.88
C ILE A 260 -6.42 -4.07 -3.06
N GLY A 261 -5.30 -3.50 -2.62
CA GLY A 261 -5.31 -2.24 -1.88
C GLY A 261 -5.85 -1.07 -2.70
N GLN A 262 -5.56 -1.04 -4.02
CA GLN A 262 -6.13 -0.03 -4.91
C GLN A 262 -7.62 -0.27 -5.14
N ALA A 263 -8.04 -1.52 -5.35
CA ALA A 263 -9.45 -1.86 -5.53
C ALA A 263 -10.30 -1.44 -4.31
N LEU A 264 -9.78 -1.62 -3.12
CA LEU A 264 -10.47 -1.28 -1.88
C LEU A 264 -10.55 0.24 -1.66
N ASN A 265 -9.49 0.97 -1.98
CA ASN A 265 -9.54 2.45 -1.98
C ASN A 265 -10.57 2.99 -3.00
N LEU A 266 -10.73 2.30 -4.14
CA LEU A 266 -11.73 2.66 -5.15
C LEU A 266 -13.15 2.22 -4.75
N MET A 267 -13.28 1.23 -3.88
CA MET A 267 -14.57 0.73 -3.39
C MET A 267 -15.18 1.62 -2.32
N ASP A 268 -14.38 2.49 -1.70
CA ASP A 268 -14.86 3.55 -0.82
C ASP A 268 -15.84 4.49 -1.59
N GLU A 269 -16.82 5.04 -0.89
CA GLU A 269 -17.83 5.94 -1.47
C GLU A 269 -17.21 7.07 -2.30
N GLU A 270 -16.06 7.58 -1.86
CA GLU A 270 -15.38 8.67 -2.52
C GLU A 270 -14.72 8.24 -3.84
N GLY A 271 -14.22 7.01 -3.93
CA GLY A 271 -13.68 6.44 -5.16
C GLY A 271 -14.76 6.21 -6.22
N LEU A 272 -15.92 5.68 -5.83
CA LEU A 272 -17.06 5.49 -6.74
C LEU A 272 -17.59 6.86 -7.22
N LYS A 273 -17.74 7.84 -6.33
CA LYS A 273 -18.14 9.21 -6.68
C LYS A 273 -17.14 9.88 -7.65
N ALA A 274 -15.84 9.59 -7.50
CA ALA A 274 -14.82 10.11 -8.41
C ALA A 274 -15.01 9.56 -9.84
N MET A 275 -15.32 8.28 -9.98
CA MET A 275 -15.61 7.65 -11.28
C MET A 275 -16.87 8.27 -11.91
N ASP A 276 -17.97 8.36 -11.18
CA ASP A 276 -19.22 8.92 -11.69
C ASP A 276 -19.05 10.37 -12.18
N ARG A 277 -18.35 11.18 -11.42
CA ARG A 277 -18.06 12.58 -11.79
C ARG A 277 -17.18 12.68 -13.02
N LEU A 278 -16.14 11.83 -13.11
CA LEU A 278 -15.29 11.80 -14.29
C LEU A 278 -16.08 11.40 -15.54
N VAL A 279 -16.90 10.37 -15.45
CA VAL A 279 -17.75 9.91 -16.55
C VAL A 279 -18.75 11.00 -16.97
N ALA A 280 -19.37 11.69 -16.01
CA ALA A 280 -20.32 12.79 -16.29
C ALA A 280 -19.66 13.94 -17.09
N VAL A 281 -18.45 14.35 -16.74
CA VAL A 281 -17.72 15.37 -17.52
C VAL A 281 -17.40 14.86 -18.91
N LEU A 282 -16.93 13.60 -19.02
CA LEU A 282 -16.54 13.01 -20.31
C LEU A 282 -17.73 12.78 -21.26
N GLN A 283 -18.97 12.68 -20.76
CA GLN A 283 -20.17 12.51 -21.60
C GLN A 283 -20.35 13.65 -22.64
N ASN A 284 -19.85 14.84 -22.34
CA ASN A 284 -19.91 16.00 -23.21
C ASN A 284 -18.75 16.09 -24.22
N TRP A 285 -17.95 15.03 -24.35
CA TRP A 285 -16.82 14.98 -25.27
C TRP A 285 -17.23 15.20 -26.73
N PRO A 286 -16.49 15.99 -27.56
CA PRO A 286 -15.23 16.68 -27.23
C PRO A 286 -15.41 18.08 -26.61
N ASN A 287 -16.64 18.57 -26.49
CA ASN A 287 -16.96 19.90 -26.00
C ASN A 287 -17.20 19.84 -24.48
N LEU A 288 -16.09 19.70 -23.72
CA LEU A 288 -16.16 19.66 -22.26
C LEU A 288 -16.74 20.95 -21.68
N ASP A 289 -17.72 20.83 -20.77
CA ASP A 289 -18.24 21.99 -20.06
C ASP A 289 -17.30 22.36 -18.90
N TRP A 290 -16.71 23.56 -18.99
CA TRP A 290 -15.81 24.06 -17.96
C TRP A 290 -16.51 24.27 -16.60
N LYS A 291 -17.83 24.44 -16.56
CA LYS A 291 -18.58 24.50 -15.29
C LYS A 291 -18.53 23.15 -14.56
N ASP A 292 -18.72 22.06 -15.29
CA ASP A 292 -18.65 20.71 -14.73
C ASP A 292 -17.23 20.41 -14.25
N ILE A 293 -16.21 20.83 -15.01
CA ILE A 293 -14.80 20.69 -14.61
C ILE A 293 -14.52 21.49 -13.34
N HIS A 294 -15.07 22.72 -13.21
CA HIS A 294 -14.94 23.51 -11.99
C HIS A 294 -15.55 22.81 -10.78
N HIS A 295 -16.74 22.25 -10.91
CA HIS A 295 -17.40 21.51 -9.84
C HIS A 295 -16.57 20.28 -9.39
N VAL A 296 -15.99 19.55 -10.34
CA VAL A 296 -15.09 18.42 -10.05
C VAL A 296 -13.80 18.90 -9.38
N ALA A 297 -13.20 19.99 -9.85
CA ALA A 297 -11.99 20.56 -9.28
C ALA A 297 -12.21 21.07 -7.86
N ASP A 298 -13.32 21.76 -7.62
CA ASP A 298 -13.68 22.28 -6.29
C ASP A 298 -13.92 21.15 -5.29
N TYR A 299 -14.53 20.04 -5.73
CA TYR A 299 -14.72 18.86 -4.88
C TYR A 299 -13.39 18.25 -4.45
N PHE A 300 -12.47 17.99 -5.39
CA PHE A 300 -11.17 17.42 -5.06
C PHE A 300 -10.23 18.39 -4.33
N GLY A 301 -10.49 19.69 -4.41
CA GLY A 301 -9.76 20.73 -3.67
C GLY A 301 -10.12 20.85 -2.20
N GLN A 302 -11.23 20.25 -1.74
CA GLN A 302 -11.67 20.31 -0.36
C GLN A 302 -10.74 19.52 0.58
N LYS A 303 -10.62 20.01 1.83
CA LYS A 303 -9.92 19.27 2.88
C LYS A 303 -10.63 17.94 3.17
N GLY A 304 -9.86 16.88 3.33
CA GLY A 304 -10.38 15.54 3.59
C GLY A 304 -10.70 14.73 2.34
N GLN A 305 -10.53 15.29 1.14
CA GLN A 305 -10.79 14.60 -0.14
C GLN A 305 -9.51 14.07 -0.81
N GLU A 306 -8.45 13.80 -0.02
CA GLU A 306 -7.18 13.30 -0.56
C GLU A 306 -7.33 11.93 -1.25
N ASN A 307 -8.13 11.04 -0.68
CA ASN A 307 -8.39 9.73 -1.26
C ASN A 307 -9.18 9.84 -2.56
N ALA A 308 -10.21 10.68 -2.59
CA ALA A 308 -11.00 10.93 -3.81
C ALA A 308 -10.14 11.51 -4.93
N GLN A 309 -9.24 12.45 -4.62
CA GLN A 309 -8.30 13.02 -5.58
C GLN A 309 -7.34 11.95 -6.12
N GLN A 310 -6.81 11.09 -5.25
CA GLN A 310 -5.94 9.99 -5.68
C GLN A 310 -6.71 9.01 -6.58
N SER A 311 -7.93 8.64 -6.20
CA SER A 311 -8.81 7.78 -7.00
C SER A 311 -9.11 8.37 -8.36
N PHE A 312 -9.39 9.68 -8.44
CA PHE A 312 -9.57 10.39 -9.72
C PHE A 312 -8.34 10.27 -10.62
N GLN A 313 -7.14 10.49 -10.07
CA GLN A 313 -5.89 10.39 -10.84
C GLN A 313 -5.67 8.96 -11.34
N ASP A 314 -5.86 7.97 -10.48
CA ASP A 314 -5.66 6.55 -10.81
C ASP A 314 -6.66 6.09 -11.89
N ILE A 315 -7.93 6.46 -11.76
CA ILE A 315 -8.99 6.15 -12.74
C ILE A 315 -8.66 6.80 -14.09
N LEU A 316 -8.28 8.07 -14.10
CA LEU A 316 -8.00 8.80 -15.33
C LEU A 316 -6.78 8.22 -16.05
N LEU A 317 -5.70 7.94 -15.32
CA LEU A 317 -4.50 7.30 -15.89
C LEU A 317 -4.82 5.89 -16.42
N TRP A 318 -5.67 5.13 -15.71
CA TRP A 318 -6.14 3.84 -16.18
C TRP A 318 -6.96 3.96 -17.48
N ILE A 319 -7.88 4.92 -17.58
CA ILE A 319 -8.66 5.17 -18.81
C ILE A 319 -7.70 5.46 -19.96
N VAL A 320 -6.80 6.42 -19.80
CA VAL A 320 -5.87 6.83 -20.86
C VAL A 320 -4.92 5.68 -21.25
N SER A 321 -4.37 4.94 -20.28
CA SER A 321 -3.57 3.74 -20.55
C SER A 321 -4.34 2.67 -21.33
N THR A 322 -5.63 2.50 -21.00
CA THR A 322 -6.52 1.58 -21.71
C THR A 322 -6.76 2.04 -23.15
N MET A 323 -6.94 3.36 -23.38
CA MET A 323 -7.07 3.93 -24.72
C MET A 323 -5.79 3.73 -25.53
N VAL A 324 -4.60 3.92 -24.97
CA VAL A 324 -3.31 3.64 -25.62
C VAL A 324 -3.26 2.18 -26.06
N LYS A 325 -3.52 1.24 -25.16
CA LYS A 325 -3.49 -0.21 -25.41
C LYS A 325 -4.51 -0.63 -26.48
N ALA A 326 -5.73 -0.12 -26.38
CA ALA A 326 -6.81 -0.42 -27.32
C ALA A 326 -6.47 0.10 -28.72
N ARG A 327 -5.97 1.33 -28.83
CA ARG A 327 -5.59 1.94 -30.09
C ARG A 327 -4.40 1.23 -30.74
N ALA A 328 -3.40 0.84 -29.95
CA ALA A 328 -2.24 0.05 -30.42
C ALA A 328 -2.65 -1.33 -30.96
N ARG A 329 -3.70 -1.92 -30.39
CA ARG A 329 -4.30 -3.19 -30.89
C ARG A 329 -5.24 -3.03 -32.07
N GLY A 330 -5.44 -1.80 -32.57
CA GLY A 330 -6.33 -1.52 -33.70
C GLY A 330 -7.83 -1.52 -33.36
N VAL A 331 -8.19 -1.42 -32.08
CA VAL A 331 -9.58 -1.29 -31.65
C VAL A 331 -10.18 0.02 -32.20
N LYS A 332 -11.36 -0.05 -32.79
CA LYS A 332 -12.01 1.09 -33.46
C LYS A 332 -13.24 1.63 -32.75
N GLY A 333 -13.71 0.99 -31.68
CA GLY A 333 -14.94 1.39 -30.98
C GLY A 333 -15.05 0.74 -29.59
N GLU A 334 -16.12 1.04 -28.88
CA GLU A 334 -16.39 0.58 -27.51
C GLU A 334 -16.39 -0.93 -27.34
N GLY A 335 -16.81 -1.70 -28.33
CA GLY A 335 -16.88 -3.18 -28.27
C GLY A 335 -15.53 -3.89 -28.05
N GLY A 336 -14.42 -3.17 -28.14
CA GLY A 336 -13.08 -3.69 -27.84
C GLY A 336 -12.47 -3.12 -26.56
N LEU A 337 -13.23 -2.31 -25.81
CA LEU A 337 -12.82 -1.75 -24.52
C LEU A 337 -13.32 -2.65 -23.36
N PRO A 338 -12.70 -2.57 -22.19
CA PRO A 338 -13.21 -3.20 -20.99
C PRO A 338 -14.66 -2.78 -20.70
N ARG A 339 -15.42 -3.66 -20.05
CA ARG A 339 -16.84 -3.41 -19.71
C ARG A 339 -17.06 -2.10 -18.95
N ALA A 340 -16.12 -1.71 -18.10
CA ALA A 340 -16.13 -0.43 -17.41
C ALA A 340 -16.13 0.80 -18.33
N LEU A 341 -15.66 0.65 -19.58
CA LEU A 341 -15.62 1.70 -20.60
C LEU A 341 -16.53 1.38 -21.79
N SER A 342 -17.65 0.69 -21.54
CA SER A 342 -18.63 0.30 -22.57
C SER A 342 -19.56 1.43 -23.02
N ALA A 343 -19.58 2.57 -22.31
CA ALA A 343 -20.38 3.72 -22.71
C ALA A 343 -19.92 4.25 -24.09
N PRO A 344 -20.86 4.64 -24.99
CA PRO A 344 -20.54 5.06 -26.36
C PRO A 344 -19.54 6.23 -26.43
N VAL A 345 -19.50 7.07 -25.41
CA VAL A 345 -18.56 8.20 -25.32
C VAL A 345 -17.10 7.73 -25.36
N PHE A 346 -16.77 6.61 -24.71
CA PHE A 346 -15.41 6.10 -24.73
C PHE A 346 -14.95 5.62 -26.12
N GLY A 347 -15.88 5.11 -26.93
CA GLY A 347 -15.60 4.84 -28.33
C GLY A 347 -15.35 6.09 -29.16
N GLN A 348 -16.01 7.20 -28.86
CA GLN A 348 -15.75 8.51 -29.49
C GLN A 348 -14.39 9.05 -29.07
N ILE A 349 -14.09 9.04 -27.76
CA ILE A 349 -12.82 9.46 -27.19
C ILE A 349 -11.66 8.65 -27.79
N LEU A 350 -11.79 7.32 -27.87
CA LEU A 350 -10.77 6.44 -28.45
C LEU A 350 -10.44 6.83 -29.90
N ARG A 351 -11.43 7.20 -30.72
CA ARG A 351 -11.24 7.57 -32.13
C ARG A 351 -10.62 8.95 -32.33
N HIS A 352 -10.73 9.81 -31.33
CA HIS A 352 -10.33 11.22 -31.46
C HIS A 352 -8.84 11.39 -31.64
N TYR A 353 -8.03 10.53 -31.01
CA TYR A 353 -6.56 10.59 -31.06
C TYR A 353 -5.94 9.33 -31.69
N ASN A 354 -4.78 9.51 -32.31
CA ASN A 354 -3.95 8.40 -32.75
C ASN A 354 -3.10 7.84 -31.57
N VAL A 355 -2.32 6.77 -31.82
CA VAL A 355 -1.53 6.10 -30.77
C VAL A 355 -0.49 7.05 -30.16
N GLU A 356 0.21 7.82 -30.98
CA GLU A 356 1.27 8.73 -30.53
C GLU A 356 0.70 9.84 -29.67
N GLN A 357 -0.44 10.39 -30.07
CA GLN A 357 -1.12 11.43 -29.30
C GLN A 357 -1.60 10.88 -27.95
N TRP A 358 -2.15 9.66 -27.91
CA TRP A 358 -2.54 9.01 -26.65
C TRP A 358 -1.36 8.78 -25.72
N VAL A 359 -0.20 8.36 -26.24
CA VAL A 359 1.04 8.22 -25.44
C VAL A 359 1.47 9.58 -24.91
N GLY A 360 1.45 10.63 -25.75
CA GLY A 360 1.78 11.98 -25.33
C GLY A 360 0.85 12.52 -24.21
N ILE A 361 -0.46 12.26 -24.31
CA ILE A 361 -1.44 12.60 -23.27
C ILE A 361 -1.14 11.84 -21.97
N HIS A 362 -0.84 10.55 -22.05
CA HIS A 362 -0.48 9.73 -20.90
C HIS A 362 0.73 10.29 -20.15
N ASP A 363 1.81 10.57 -20.87
CA ASP A 363 3.05 11.10 -20.30
C ASP A 363 2.86 12.50 -19.72
N ALA A 364 2.09 13.36 -20.41
CA ALA A 364 1.74 14.69 -19.93
C ALA A 364 0.94 14.64 -18.62
N LEU A 365 -0.03 13.71 -18.49
CA LEU A 365 -0.79 13.52 -17.26
C LEU A 365 0.08 13.04 -16.09
N ILE A 366 1.00 12.10 -16.34
CA ILE A 366 1.94 11.66 -15.30
C ILE A 366 2.80 12.82 -14.80
N CYS A 367 3.37 13.62 -15.72
CA CYS A 367 4.16 14.79 -15.36
C CYS A 367 3.33 15.84 -14.62
N HIS A 368 2.08 16.08 -15.07
CA HIS A 368 1.16 17.03 -14.44
C HIS A 368 0.84 16.62 -13.01
N PHE A 369 0.41 15.39 -12.75
CA PHE A 369 0.10 14.91 -11.41
C PHE A 369 1.33 14.89 -10.50
N ALA A 370 2.51 14.55 -11.02
CA ALA A 370 3.75 14.69 -10.28
C ALA A 370 4.03 16.16 -9.90
N THR A 371 3.83 17.10 -10.82
CA THR A 371 4.02 18.53 -10.55
C THR A 371 3.05 19.05 -9.49
N VAL A 372 1.77 18.65 -9.53
CA VAL A 372 0.79 19.02 -8.49
C VAL A 372 1.19 18.43 -7.13
N LYS A 373 1.63 17.18 -7.10
CA LYS A 373 2.03 16.49 -5.87
C LYS A 373 3.26 17.11 -5.20
N TYR A 374 4.28 17.46 -5.99
CA TYR A 374 5.57 17.95 -5.47
C TYR A 374 5.72 19.48 -5.51
N GLY A 375 4.86 20.17 -6.26
CA GLY A 375 4.97 21.59 -6.52
C GLY A 375 4.20 22.52 -5.59
N THR A 376 3.63 22.03 -4.47
CA THR A 376 2.77 22.81 -3.55
C THR A 376 1.62 23.55 -4.22
N LEU A 377 1.18 23.08 -5.39
CA LEU A 377 0.08 23.67 -6.13
C LEU A 377 -1.26 23.35 -5.46
N ASP A 378 -2.25 24.25 -5.64
CA ASP A 378 -3.62 23.98 -5.22
C ASP A 378 -4.12 22.67 -5.87
N ARG A 379 -4.69 21.78 -5.09
CA ARG A 379 -5.19 20.47 -5.53
C ARG A 379 -6.21 20.56 -6.67
N ARG A 380 -6.95 21.67 -6.76
CA ARG A 380 -7.87 21.93 -7.87
C ARG A 380 -7.19 21.91 -9.24
N TYR A 381 -5.91 22.31 -9.29
CA TYR A 381 -5.14 22.25 -10.54
C TYR A 381 -4.95 20.83 -11.08
N ALA A 382 -5.04 19.80 -10.24
CA ALA A 382 -4.96 18.41 -10.70
C ALA A 382 -6.07 18.11 -11.72
N ALA A 383 -7.31 18.50 -11.42
CA ALA A 383 -8.44 18.27 -12.32
C ALA A 383 -8.40 19.21 -13.54
N PHE A 384 -8.17 20.52 -13.32
CA PHE A 384 -8.12 21.48 -14.43
C PHE A 384 -7.07 21.12 -15.48
N GLY A 385 -5.81 20.88 -15.04
CA GLY A 385 -4.73 20.53 -15.95
C GLY A 385 -4.99 19.17 -16.65
N ALA A 386 -5.54 18.19 -15.93
CA ALA A 386 -5.87 16.91 -16.52
C ALA A 386 -6.89 17.02 -17.67
N PHE A 387 -7.97 17.77 -17.49
CA PHE A 387 -8.96 17.98 -18.54
C PHE A 387 -8.43 18.90 -19.67
N SER A 388 -7.56 19.86 -19.36
CA SER A 388 -6.87 20.67 -20.38
C SER A 388 -5.97 19.80 -21.27
N ILE A 389 -5.18 18.90 -20.67
CA ILE A 389 -4.34 17.95 -21.40
C ILE A 389 -5.19 17.02 -22.27
N LEU A 390 -6.27 16.46 -21.68
CA LEU A 390 -7.20 15.59 -22.43
C LEU A 390 -7.85 16.27 -23.62
N SER A 391 -8.23 17.56 -23.49
CA SER A 391 -8.84 18.32 -24.57
C SER A 391 -7.86 18.76 -25.66
N GLY A 392 -6.55 18.51 -25.49
CA GLY A 392 -5.51 18.94 -26.43
C GLY A 392 -5.25 20.45 -26.43
N ALA A 393 -5.70 21.18 -25.41
CA ALA A 393 -5.54 22.63 -25.33
C ALA A 393 -4.06 23.07 -25.18
N GLU A 394 -3.19 22.20 -24.68
CA GLU A 394 -1.74 22.46 -24.53
C GLU A 394 -0.89 22.10 -25.78
N GLN A 395 -1.50 21.55 -26.83
CA GLN A 395 -0.79 21.15 -28.04
C GLN A 395 -0.85 22.21 -29.17
N LYS A 396 -1.27 23.45 -28.86
CA LYS A 396 -1.30 24.56 -29.84
C LYS A 396 -0.21 25.58 -29.54
#